data_894c0bd73a33525f5fc4ca74643a6d1a
#
_entry.id   894c0bd73a33525f5fc4ca74643a6d1a
#
_cell.length_a   1.000
_cell.length_b   1.000
_cell.length_c   1.000
_cell.angle_alpha   90.00
_cell.angle_beta   90.00
_cell.angle_gamma   90.00
#
_symmetry.space_group_name_H-M   'P 1'
#
loop_
_entity.id
_entity.type
_entity.pdbx_description
1 polymer ?
#
loop_
_entity_poly.entity_id
_entity_poly.type
_entity_poly.pdbx_seq_one_letter_code
_entity_poly.pdbx_strand_id
1 'polypeptide(L)'
;AMPGMDQIGDQIKTLMGKISPAKTQRKRVRTKAAFDILLQQESDKLIDEDKMIEAARERVEQSGIVFIDEIDKVASSANSQRSSEVSREGVQRDLLPIVEGSTVNTKYGMIITDHILFIAAGAFHFSKPSDLIPELQGRFPLRVELQPLGKDEFYRILTEPDNSLEKQYTALLQTEDVRLSFTEDGLLEIA
;
A
#
# COMPACT_ATOMS: atom_id res chain seq x y z
N ALA A 1 -12.76 -5.93 -37.56
CA ALA A 1 -12.57 -4.84 -36.62
C ALA A 1 -11.09 -4.50 -36.64
N MET A 2 -10.73 -3.26 -36.98
CA MET A 2 -9.34 -2.78 -36.99
C MET A 2 -8.86 -2.56 -35.54
N PRO A 3 -7.72 -3.12 -35.13
CA PRO A 3 -7.15 -2.81 -33.81
C PRO A 3 -6.59 -1.38 -33.85
N GLY A 4 -7.12 -0.51 -33.02
CA GLY A 4 -6.67 0.89 -32.89
C GLY A 4 -7.79 1.94 -32.78
N MET A 5 -9.01 1.63 -33.15
CA MET A 5 -10.12 2.60 -33.06
C MET A 5 -10.63 2.80 -31.62
N ASP A 6 -10.49 1.82 -30.76
CA ASP A 6 -10.91 1.94 -29.34
C ASP A 6 -10.00 2.89 -28.55
N GLN A 7 -8.70 2.88 -28.84
CA GLN A 7 -7.74 3.81 -28.19
C GLN A 7 -7.95 5.28 -28.62
N ILE A 8 -8.35 5.51 -29.88
CA ILE A 8 -8.67 6.85 -30.36
C ILE A 8 -9.98 7.34 -29.72
N GLY A 9 -10.95 6.44 -29.52
CA GLY A 9 -12.22 6.75 -28.85
C GLY A 9 -12.03 7.20 -27.39
N ASP A 10 -11.14 6.55 -26.65
CA ASP A 10 -10.86 6.91 -25.26
C ASP A 10 -10.03 8.19 -25.15
N GLN A 11 -9.09 8.45 -26.05
CA GLN A 11 -8.36 9.72 -26.12
C GLN A 11 -9.28 10.89 -26.45
N ILE A 12 -10.23 10.71 -27.39
CA ILE A 12 -11.22 11.72 -27.73
C ILE A 12 -12.18 11.97 -26.55
N LYS A 13 -12.62 10.93 -25.82
CA LYS A 13 -13.43 11.09 -24.61
C LYS A 13 -12.70 11.86 -23.50
N THR A 14 -11.42 11.59 -23.32
CA THR A 14 -10.58 12.28 -22.33
C THR A 14 -10.37 13.75 -22.70
N LEU A 15 -10.15 14.04 -23.99
CA LEU A 15 -10.05 15.40 -24.51
C LEU A 15 -11.40 16.16 -24.44
N MET A 16 -12.51 15.53 -24.79
CA MET A 16 -13.83 16.13 -24.69
C MET A 16 -14.29 16.32 -23.24
N GLY A 17 -13.85 15.47 -22.31
CA GLY A 17 -14.08 15.64 -20.86
C GLY A 17 -13.40 16.91 -20.29
N LYS A 18 -12.23 17.28 -20.84
CA LYS A 18 -11.51 18.52 -20.48
C LYS A 18 -12.11 19.79 -21.11
N ILE A 19 -12.90 19.68 -22.18
CA ILE A 19 -13.47 20.81 -22.92
C ILE A 19 -14.96 21.06 -22.53
N SER A 20 -15.61 20.11 -21.90
CA SER A 20 -16.98 20.32 -21.40
C SER A 20 -16.94 21.28 -20.21
N PRO A 21 -17.66 22.42 -20.26
CA PRO A 21 -17.76 23.31 -19.11
C PRO A 21 -18.36 22.50 -17.96
N ALA A 22 -17.66 22.55 -16.81
CA ALA A 22 -18.08 21.87 -15.60
C ALA A 22 -19.56 22.15 -15.36
N LYS A 23 -20.40 21.11 -15.34
CA LYS A 23 -21.83 21.24 -15.05
C LYS A 23 -21.97 21.87 -13.68
N THR A 24 -22.27 23.16 -13.65
CA THR A 24 -22.51 23.91 -12.41
C THR A 24 -23.80 23.36 -11.78
N GLN A 25 -23.67 22.52 -10.79
CA GLN A 25 -24.83 22.07 -10.00
C GLN A 25 -25.16 23.11 -8.92
N ARG A 26 -26.32 23.75 -9.04
CA ARG A 26 -26.83 24.60 -7.97
C ARG A 26 -27.33 23.75 -6.80
N LYS A 27 -26.56 23.73 -5.71
CA LYS A 27 -26.90 23.05 -4.47
C LYS A 27 -27.25 24.08 -3.41
N ARG A 28 -28.44 23.96 -2.80
CA ARG A 28 -28.80 24.79 -1.64
C ARG A 28 -28.19 24.19 -0.38
N VAL A 29 -27.36 24.95 0.30
CA VAL A 29 -26.68 24.55 1.54
C VAL A 29 -26.82 25.66 2.57
N ARG A 30 -26.66 25.33 3.86
CA ARG A 30 -26.63 26.35 4.92
C ARG A 30 -25.39 27.22 4.77
N THR A 31 -25.46 28.50 5.13
CA THR A 31 -24.37 29.49 4.94
C THR A 31 -23.03 29.00 5.52
N LYS A 32 -23.02 28.40 6.70
CA LYS A 32 -21.81 27.87 7.31
C LYS A 32 -21.18 26.75 6.45
N ALA A 33 -21.99 25.80 6.01
CA ALA A 33 -21.53 24.72 5.13
C ALA A 33 -21.11 25.21 3.74
N ALA A 34 -21.73 26.30 3.24
CA ALA A 34 -21.32 26.91 1.99
C ALA A 34 -19.93 27.52 2.07
N PHE A 35 -19.56 28.12 3.21
CA PHE A 35 -18.21 28.68 3.41
C PHE A 35 -17.15 27.58 3.36
N ASP A 36 -17.35 26.47 4.05
CA ASP A 36 -16.42 25.35 4.06
C ASP A 36 -16.23 24.74 2.65
N ILE A 37 -17.36 24.60 1.91
CA ILE A 37 -17.31 24.10 0.51
C ILE A 37 -16.56 25.05 -0.40
N LEU A 38 -16.81 26.37 -0.28
CA LEU A 38 -16.14 27.36 -1.11
C LEU A 38 -14.65 27.46 -0.76
N LEU A 39 -14.31 27.40 0.53
CA LEU A 39 -12.92 27.39 0.99
C LEU A 39 -12.18 26.21 0.39
N GLN A 40 -12.78 25.01 0.44
CA GLN A 40 -12.18 23.82 -0.17
C GLN A 40 -12.00 23.99 -1.68
N GLN A 41 -13.02 24.47 -2.39
CA GLN A 41 -12.96 24.68 -3.84
C GLN A 41 -11.90 25.71 -4.24
N GLU A 42 -11.75 26.79 -3.49
CA GLU A 42 -10.73 27.80 -3.77
C GLU A 42 -9.32 27.27 -3.40
N SER A 43 -9.20 26.50 -2.33
CA SER A 43 -7.93 25.83 -1.97
C SER A 43 -7.50 24.84 -3.05
N ASP A 44 -8.42 24.04 -3.58
CA ASP A 44 -8.13 23.08 -4.64
C ASP A 44 -7.64 23.77 -5.92
N LYS A 45 -8.13 24.98 -6.23
CA LYS A 45 -7.66 25.77 -7.39
C LYS A 45 -6.23 26.31 -7.22
N LEU A 46 -5.74 26.43 -5.98
CA LEU A 46 -4.39 26.88 -5.70
C LEU A 46 -3.36 25.75 -5.82
N ILE A 47 -3.83 24.51 -5.90
CA ILE A 47 -2.96 23.33 -6.08
C ILE A 47 -2.64 23.19 -7.56
N ASP A 48 -1.35 23.30 -7.87
CA ASP A 48 -0.81 22.98 -9.19
C ASP A 48 -0.56 21.45 -9.24
N GLU A 49 -1.47 20.72 -9.86
CA GLU A 49 -1.39 19.24 -9.93
C GLU A 49 -0.09 18.77 -10.60
N ASP A 50 0.37 19.44 -11.62
CA ASP A 50 1.59 19.05 -12.33
C ASP A 50 2.82 19.17 -11.41
N LYS A 51 2.93 20.28 -10.68
CA LYS A 51 4.00 20.46 -9.69
C LYS A 51 3.90 19.49 -8.52
N MET A 52 2.69 19.16 -8.08
CA MET A 52 2.47 18.18 -7.03
C MET A 52 2.92 16.78 -7.48
N ILE A 53 2.60 16.39 -8.71
CA ILE A 53 3.03 15.10 -9.28
C ILE A 53 4.55 15.07 -9.42
N GLU A 54 5.16 16.14 -9.94
CA GLU A 54 6.61 16.25 -10.08
C GLU A 54 7.32 16.12 -8.72
N ALA A 55 6.87 16.88 -7.73
CA ALA A 55 7.41 16.78 -6.36
C ALA A 55 7.20 15.39 -5.71
N ALA A 56 6.07 14.75 -5.98
CA ALA A 56 5.80 13.40 -5.48
C ALA A 56 6.75 12.37 -6.13
N ARG A 57 6.96 12.48 -7.45
CA ARG A 57 7.91 11.61 -8.17
C ARG A 57 9.33 11.76 -7.62
N GLU A 58 9.81 12.99 -7.49
CA GLU A 58 11.14 13.26 -6.93
C GLU A 58 11.30 12.66 -5.53
N ARG A 59 10.28 12.81 -4.65
CA ARG A 59 10.31 12.21 -3.31
C ARG A 59 10.34 10.69 -3.35
N VAL A 60 9.57 10.06 -4.24
CA VAL A 60 9.58 8.60 -4.41
C VAL A 60 10.93 8.14 -4.89
N GLU A 61 11.49 8.78 -5.91
CA GLU A 61 12.79 8.40 -6.49
C GLU A 61 13.95 8.59 -5.50
N GLN A 62 13.92 9.61 -4.65
CA GLN A 62 15.03 9.94 -3.75
C GLN A 62 14.88 9.42 -2.32
N SER A 63 13.66 9.15 -1.88
CA SER A 63 13.36 8.80 -0.48
C SER A 63 12.23 7.79 -0.34
N GLY A 64 11.86 7.11 -1.43
CA GLY A 64 10.80 6.11 -1.43
C GLY A 64 11.17 4.87 -0.62
N ILE A 65 10.18 4.26 0.03
CA ILE A 65 10.29 2.96 0.69
C ILE A 65 9.20 2.06 0.12
N VAL A 66 9.61 0.86 -0.30
CA VAL A 66 8.69 -0.16 -0.81
C VAL A 66 8.76 -1.38 0.08
N PHE A 67 7.62 -1.80 0.60
CA PHE A 67 7.48 -3.05 1.33
C PHE A 67 7.00 -4.16 0.39
N ILE A 68 7.70 -5.29 0.40
CA ILE A 68 7.31 -6.52 -0.28
C ILE A 68 6.96 -7.52 0.80
N ASP A 69 5.66 -7.71 1.02
CA ASP A 69 5.19 -8.66 2.02
C ASP A 69 5.10 -10.08 1.45
N GLU A 70 5.13 -11.06 2.34
CA GLU A 70 5.02 -12.49 2.01
C GLU A 70 6.03 -12.98 0.96
N ILE A 71 7.28 -12.48 0.96
CA ILE A 71 8.33 -12.90 0.02
C ILE A 71 8.63 -14.40 0.11
N ASP A 72 8.33 -15.04 1.23
CA ASP A 72 8.45 -16.48 1.44
C ASP A 72 7.52 -17.30 0.53
N LYS A 73 6.42 -16.72 0.02
CA LYS A 73 5.50 -17.39 -0.90
C LYS A 73 6.09 -17.62 -2.29
N VAL A 74 7.06 -16.81 -2.68
CA VAL A 74 7.78 -16.97 -3.95
C VAL A 74 9.09 -17.73 -3.78
N ALA A 75 9.52 -18.05 -2.55
CA ALA A 75 10.67 -18.92 -2.31
C ALA A 75 10.36 -20.35 -2.73
N SER A 76 11.34 -21.03 -3.36
CA SER A 76 11.20 -22.42 -3.78
C SER A 76 11.45 -23.34 -2.60
N SER A 77 10.45 -24.08 -2.13
CA SER A 77 10.66 -25.10 -1.11
C SER A 77 11.07 -26.43 -1.74
N ALA A 78 11.97 -27.17 -1.10
CA ALA A 78 12.51 -28.45 -1.59
C ALA A 78 11.45 -29.54 -1.93
N ASN A 79 10.20 -29.36 -1.52
CA ASN A 79 9.07 -30.28 -1.75
C ASN A 79 8.06 -29.81 -2.80
N SER A 80 8.34 -28.72 -3.54
CA SER A 80 7.40 -28.19 -4.53
C SER A 80 7.38 -29.01 -5.82
N GLN A 81 6.21 -29.21 -6.42
CA GLN A 81 6.10 -29.81 -7.75
C GLN A 81 6.74 -28.89 -8.80
N ARG A 82 7.52 -29.43 -9.73
CA ARG A 82 8.31 -28.69 -10.75
C ARG A 82 7.56 -27.58 -11.49
N SER A 83 6.26 -27.73 -11.72
CA SER A 83 5.46 -26.71 -12.43
C SER A 83 5.21 -25.45 -11.57
N SER A 84 5.10 -25.59 -10.26
CA SER A 84 4.94 -24.47 -9.34
C SER A 84 6.26 -23.74 -9.03
N GLU A 85 7.39 -24.45 -9.11
CA GLU A 85 8.73 -23.86 -8.96
C GLU A 85 9.06 -22.87 -10.09
N VAL A 86 8.82 -23.26 -11.33
CA VAL A 86 9.06 -22.37 -12.50
C VAL A 86 8.25 -21.07 -12.38
N SER A 87 7.01 -21.15 -11.91
CA SER A 87 6.20 -19.96 -11.71
C SER A 87 6.71 -19.05 -10.59
N ARG A 88 7.16 -19.62 -9.46
CA ARG A 88 7.71 -18.86 -8.33
C ARG A 88 9.05 -18.19 -8.67
N GLU A 89 9.94 -18.93 -9.32
CA GLU A 89 11.21 -18.38 -9.81
C GLU A 89 10.98 -17.27 -10.85
N GLY A 90 9.97 -17.41 -11.71
CA GLY A 90 9.55 -16.37 -12.66
C GLY A 90 9.19 -15.06 -11.96
N VAL A 91 8.37 -15.13 -10.90
CA VAL A 91 8.01 -13.94 -10.10
C VAL A 91 9.24 -13.30 -9.44
N GLN A 92 10.17 -14.11 -8.91
CA GLN A 92 11.40 -13.56 -8.35
C GLN A 92 12.26 -12.85 -9.41
N ARG A 93 12.34 -13.40 -10.63
CA ARG A 93 13.04 -12.77 -11.75
C ARG A 93 12.37 -11.49 -12.25
N ASP A 94 11.03 -11.41 -12.16
CA ASP A 94 10.28 -10.20 -12.50
C ASP A 94 10.49 -9.06 -11.48
N LEU A 95 10.77 -9.40 -10.22
CA LEU A 95 11.12 -8.43 -9.18
C LEU A 95 12.54 -7.85 -9.33
N LEU A 96 13.48 -8.62 -9.89
CA LEU A 96 14.88 -8.23 -9.98
C LEU A 96 15.11 -6.85 -10.61
N PRO A 97 14.56 -6.52 -11.80
CA PRO A 97 14.80 -5.23 -12.41
C PRO A 97 14.37 -4.06 -11.51
N ILE A 98 13.29 -4.26 -10.74
CA ILE A 98 12.74 -3.22 -9.87
C ILE A 98 13.66 -2.97 -8.67
N VAL A 99 14.18 -4.03 -8.04
CA VAL A 99 15.07 -3.92 -6.88
C VAL A 99 16.53 -3.63 -7.26
N GLU A 100 16.90 -3.88 -8.52
CA GLU A 100 18.23 -3.57 -9.06
C GLU A 100 18.39 -2.14 -9.55
N GLY A 101 17.26 -1.45 -9.72
CA GLY A 101 17.19 -0.12 -10.30
C GLY A 101 16.73 -0.18 -11.75
N SER A 102 15.54 0.29 -12.01
CA SER A 102 14.97 0.38 -13.35
C SER A 102 14.01 1.55 -13.48
N THR A 103 13.63 1.85 -14.71
CA THR A 103 12.58 2.83 -14.98
C THR A 103 11.24 2.12 -15.07
N VAL A 104 10.35 2.42 -14.14
CA VAL A 104 8.99 1.88 -14.09
C VAL A 104 7.99 2.90 -14.63
N ASN A 105 7.15 2.48 -15.55
CA ASN A 105 6.11 3.33 -16.09
C ASN A 105 4.87 3.31 -15.19
N THR A 106 4.44 4.48 -14.73
CA THR A 106 3.26 4.64 -13.88
C THR A 106 2.25 5.59 -14.52
N LYS A 107 1.04 5.67 -13.97
CA LYS A 107 0.03 6.64 -14.40
C LYS A 107 0.46 8.11 -14.19
N TYR A 108 1.48 8.35 -13.40
CA TYR A 108 2.06 9.67 -13.11
C TYR A 108 3.40 9.90 -13.83
N GLY A 109 3.73 9.07 -14.80
CA GLY A 109 4.97 9.11 -15.55
C GLY A 109 5.97 8.04 -15.12
N MET A 110 7.17 8.12 -15.66
CA MET A 110 8.26 7.18 -15.37
C MET A 110 8.90 7.50 -14.01
N ILE A 111 9.20 6.45 -13.23
CA ILE A 111 9.86 6.52 -11.92
C ILE A 111 11.12 5.65 -11.99
N ILE A 112 12.24 6.18 -11.52
CA ILE A 112 13.51 5.48 -11.41
C ILE A 112 13.62 4.91 -10.00
N THR A 113 13.95 3.60 -9.90
CA THR A 113 13.94 2.88 -8.61
C THR A 113 15.30 2.76 -7.93
N ASP A 114 16.34 3.37 -8.48
CA ASP A 114 17.74 3.21 -8.04
C ASP A 114 17.99 3.57 -6.57
N HIS A 115 17.27 4.57 -6.05
CA HIS A 115 17.44 5.06 -4.68
C HIS A 115 16.25 4.72 -3.77
N ILE A 116 15.35 3.85 -4.22
CA ILE A 116 14.23 3.37 -3.40
C ILE A 116 14.74 2.31 -2.44
N LEU A 117 14.38 2.43 -1.16
CA LEU A 117 14.64 1.39 -0.17
C LEU A 117 13.59 0.28 -0.28
N PHE A 118 14.04 -0.95 -0.54
CA PHE A 118 13.18 -2.13 -0.56
C PHE A 118 13.31 -2.90 0.75
N ILE A 119 12.19 -3.22 1.37
CA ILE A 119 12.11 -4.02 2.59
C ILE A 119 11.21 -5.23 2.29
N ALA A 120 11.80 -6.43 2.28
CA ALA A 120 11.05 -7.66 2.09
C ALA A 120 10.77 -8.33 3.44
N ALA A 121 9.53 -8.76 3.65
CA ALA A 121 9.10 -9.48 4.84
C ALA A 121 8.52 -10.85 4.46
N GLY A 122 8.68 -11.84 5.33
CA GLY A 122 8.12 -13.17 5.15
C GLY A 122 8.25 -13.99 6.42
N ALA A 123 7.31 -14.89 6.64
CA ALA A 123 7.28 -15.75 7.82
C ALA A 123 8.26 -16.94 7.73
N PHE A 124 8.59 -17.39 6.51
CA PHE A 124 9.55 -18.47 6.22
C PHE A 124 9.31 -19.78 7.02
N HIS A 125 8.03 -20.12 7.29
CA HIS A 125 7.68 -21.35 8.04
C HIS A 125 8.08 -22.63 7.31
N PHE A 126 7.99 -22.65 5.97
CA PHE A 126 8.25 -23.81 5.12
C PHE A 126 9.40 -23.62 4.15
N SER A 127 10.00 -22.46 4.14
CA SER A 127 11.12 -22.07 3.30
C SER A 127 12.11 -21.27 4.12
N LYS A 128 13.25 -20.95 3.55
CA LYS A 128 14.29 -20.11 4.17
C LYS A 128 14.61 -18.93 3.24
N PRO A 129 15.16 -17.84 3.73
CA PRO A 129 15.67 -16.77 2.86
C PRO A 129 16.71 -17.26 1.83
N SER A 130 17.43 -18.37 2.14
CA SER A 130 18.36 -19.02 1.22
C SER A 130 17.68 -19.78 0.07
N ASP A 131 16.36 -19.96 0.10
CA ASP A 131 15.60 -20.60 -0.97
C ASP A 131 15.11 -19.62 -2.03
N LEU A 132 15.38 -18.33 -1.84
CA LEU A 132 15.28 -17.31 -2.89
C LEU A 132 16.41 -17.47 -3.88
N ILE A 133 16.22 -17.04 -5.14
CA ILE A 133 17.28 -17.06 -6.13
C ILE A 133 18.49 -16.22 -5.67
N PRO A 134 19.73 -16.64 -5.99
CA PRO A 134 20.95 -16.00 -5.51
C PRO A 134 21.01 -14.49 -5.81
N GLU A 135 20.51 -14.09 -6.98
CA GLU A 135 20.50 -12.70 -7.42
C GLU A 135 19.64 -11.84 -6.49
N LEU A 136 18.45 -12.34 -6.12
CA LEU A 136 17.54 -11.63 -5.22
C LEU A 136 18.11 -11.59 -3.79
N GLN A 137 18.75 -12.68 -3.33
CA GLN A 137 19.43 -12.68 -2.04
C GLN A 137 20.53 -11.61 -1.95
N GLY A 138 21.26 -11.38 -3.06
CA GLY A 138 22.29 -10.35 -3.15
C GLY A 138 21.75 -8.93 -3.02
N ARG A 139 20.46 -8.72 -3.37
CA ARG A 139 19.79 -7.40 -3.27
C ARG A 139 19.15 -7.16 -1.89
N PHE A 140 18.98 -8.22 -1.08
CA PHE A 140 18.55 -8.14 0.32
C PHE A 140 19.65 -8.65 1.26
N PRO A 141 20.79 -7.96 1.35
CA PRO A 141 21.96 -8.44 2.12
C PRO A 141 21.73 -8.33 3.65
N LEU A 142 20.90 -7.37 4.07
CA LEU A 142 20.60 -7.17 5.48
C LEU A 142 19.41 -8.06 5.88
N ARG A 143 19.64 -8.91 6.87
CA ARG A 143 18.60 -9.82 7.39
C ARG A 143 18.35 -9.50 8.86
N VAL A 144 17.09 -9.35 9.21
CA VAL A 144 16.63 -9.10 10.57
C VAL A 144 15.64 -10.19 10.92
N GLU A 145 15.83 -10.84 12.04
CA GLU A 145 14.89 -11.79 12.60
C GLU A 145 14.10 -11.10 13.72
N LEU A 146 12.78 -11.07 13.56
CA LEU A 146 11.90 -10.51 14.58
C LEU A 146 11.67 -11.54 15.67
N GLN A 147 11.77 -11.10 16.92
CA GLN A 147 11.47 -11.94 18.08
C GLN A 147 9.96 -12.18 18.17
N PRO A 148 9.52 -13.36 18.62
CA PRO A 148 8.12 -13.60 18.90
C PRO A 148 7.62 -12.66 20.01
N LEU A 149 6.37 -12.22 19.86
CA LEU A 149 5.73 -11.39 20.88
C LEU A 149 5.45 -12.23 22.14
N GLY A 150 5.74 -11.64 23.30
CA GLY A 150 5.38 -12.21 24.59
C GLY A 150 4.06 -11.64 25.14
N LYS A 151 3.68 -12.06 26.34
CA LYS A 151 2.45 -11.64 27.01
C LYS A 151 2.38 -10.12 27.21
N ASP A 152 3.48 -9.50 27.59
CA ASP A 152 3.54 -8.06 27.85
C ASP A 152 3.34 -7.25 26.55
N GLU A 153 3.91 -7.70 25.43
CA GLU A 153 3.72 -7.07 24.13
C GLU A 153 2.28 -7.22 23.66
N PHE A 154 1.65 -8.39 23.81
CA PHE A 154 0.24 -8.58 23.49
C PHE A 154 -0.68 -7.71 24.34
N TYR A 155 -0.42 -7.58 25.65
CA TYR A 155 -1.17 -6.67 26.52
C TYR A 155 -1.08 -5.22 26.03
N ARG A 156 0.11 -4.77 25.67
CA ARG A 156 0.33 -3.42 25.12
C ARG A 156 -0.39 -3.23 23.80
N ILE A 157 -0.36 -4.20 22.91
CA ILE A 157 -1.09 -4.15 21.62
C ILE A 157 -2.60 -4.05 21.83
N LEU A 158 -3.13 -4.71 22.86
CA LEU A 158 -4.55 -4.66 23.18
C LEU A 158 -5.01 -3.32 23.75
N THR A 159 -4.11 -2.58 24.43
CA THR A 159 -4.48 -1.43 25.27
C THR A 159 -3.94 -0.08 24.79
N GLU A 160 -2.67 -0.02 24.35
CA GLU A 160 -1.97 1.25 24.07
C GLU A 160 -2.42 1.95 22.77
N PRO A 161 -2.63 1.28 21.62
CA PRO A 161 -2.96 1.98 20.39
C PRO A 161 -4.24 2.81 20.51
N ASP A 162 -4.26 3.95 19.81
CA ASP A 162 -5.46 4.81 19.76
C ASP A 162 -6.69 4.05 19.27
N ASN A 163 -6.48 3.11 18.35
CA ASN A 163 -7.50 2.24 17.79
C ASN A 163 -7.25 0.78 18.21
N SER A 164 -7.08 0.54 19.53
CA SER A 164 -6.87 -0.81 20.07
C SER A 164 -8.11 -1.69 19.88
N LEU A 165 -7.92 -3.01 19.85
CA LEU A 165 -9.03 -3.98 19.68
C LEU A 165 -10.08 -3.83 20.79
N GLU A 166 -9.66 -3.58 22.03
CA GLU A 166 -10.57 -3.28 23.13
C GLU A 166 -11.52 -2.13 22.80
N LYS A 167 -10.98 -1.01 22.33
CA LYS A 167 -11.77 0.17 21.96
C LYS A 167 -12.66 -0.08 20.74
N GLN A 168 -12.16 -0.83 19.75
CA GLN A 168 -12.94 -1.18 18.56
C GLN A 168 -14.15 -2.03 18.91
N TYR A 169 -13.97 -3.11 19.70
CA TYR A 169 -15.08 -3.97 20.09
C TYR A 169 -16.06 -3.26 21.03
N THR A 170 -15.57 -2.43 21.95
CA THR A 170 -16.42 -1.59 22.80
C THR A 170 -17.31 -0.67 21.97
N ALA A 171 -16.71 0.04 21.01
CA ALA A 171 -17.45 0.93 20.12
C ALA A 171 -18.43 0.16 19.21
N LEU A 172 -18.02 -0.98 18.69
CA LEU A 172 -18.88 -1.81 17.83
C LEU A 172 -20.12 -2.31 18.59
N LEU A 173 -19.96 -2.85 19.79
CA LEU A 173 -21.10 -3.33 20.57
C LEU A 173 -21.99 -2.20 21.11
N GLN A 174 -21.43 -1.02 21.32
CA GLN A 174 -22.22 0.14 21.68
C GLN A 174 -23.21 0.58 20.59
N THR A 175 -22.99 0.25 19.32
CA THR A 175 -23.95 0.50 18.24
C THR A 175 -25.23 -0.35 18.36
N GLU A 176 -25.15 -1.46 19.09
CA GLU A 176 -26.26 -2.36 19.39
C GLU A 176 -26.78 -2.19 20.84
N ASP A 177 -26.51 -1.02 21.47
CA ASP A 177 -26.85 -0.72 22.85
C ASP A 177 -26.28 -1.69 23.90
N VAL A 178 -25.24 -2.46 23.56
CA VAL A 178 -24.52 -3.36 24.46
C VAL A 178 -23.29 -2.67 25.01
N ARG A 179 -23.18 -2.63 26.35
CA ARG A 179 -21.97 -2.12 27.04
C ARG A 179 -20.99 -3.26 27.24
N LEU A 180 -19.85 -3.18 26.55
CA LEU A 180 -18.70 -4.05 26.76
C LEU A 180 -17.69 -3.32 27.63
N SER A 181 -17.14 -4.00 28.64
CA SER A 181 -15.97 -3.54 29.39
C SER A 181 -15.01 -4.70 29.61
N PHE A 182 -13.74 -4.42 29.49
CA PHE A 182 -12.68 -5.38 29.78
C PHE A 182 -12.07 -5.02 31.14
N THR A 183 -11.88 -6.05 31.99
CA THR A 183 -11.13 -5.88 33.22
C THR A 183 -9.63 -6.08 32.94
N GLU A 184 -8.77 -5.52 33.76
CA GLU A 184 -7.32 -5.62 33.59
C GLU A 184 -6.83 -7.07 33.61
N ASP A 185 -7.36 -7.87 34.53
CA ASP A 185 -7.08 -9.31 34.63
C ASP A 185 -7.60 -10.09 33.40
N GLY A 186 -8.77 -9.68 32.88
CA GLY A 186 -9.30 -10.24 31.63
C GLY A 186 -8.42 -9.95 30.42
N LEU A 187 -7.91 -8.72 30.28
CA LEU A 187 -6.98 -8.36 29.22
C LEU A 187 -5.63 -9.08 29.34
N LEU A 188 -5.15 -9.27 30.58
CA LEU A 188 -3.94 -10.05 30.85
C LEU A 188 -4.09 -11.54 30.54
N GLU A 189 -5.30 -12.08 30.65
CA GLU A 189 -5.57 -13.48 30.33
C GLU A 189 -5.77 -13.70 28.81
N ILE A 190 -6.23 -12.66 28.09
CA ILE A 190 -6.32 -12.68 26.62
C ILE A 190 -4.93 -12.56 25.99
N ALA A 191 -4.03 -11.81 26.62
CA ALA A 191 -2.65 -11.60 26.15
C ALA A 191 -1.77 -12.83 26.37
#